data_6a10a9eb5e04ab7ed3665c332f2002af
#
_entry.id   6a10a9eb5e04ab7ed3665c332f2002af
#
_cell.length_a   1.000
_cell.length_b   1.000
_cell.length_c   1.000
_cell.angle_alpha   90.00
_cell.angle_beta   90.00
_cell.angle_gamma   90.00
#
_symmetry.space_group_name_H-M   'P 1'
#
loop_
_entity.id
_entity.type
_entity.pdbx_description
1 polymer ?
#
loop_
_entity_poly.entity_id
_entity_poly.type
_entity_poly.pdbx_seq_one_letter_code
_entity_poly.pdbx_strand_id
1 'polypeptide(L)'
;MQHANALNRLNRLPIGRFHKVTLLAVSFAYFFEFADINSFATTAPKLIKLWGVTVNQVAYVTSLSFVGMFFGSIIASTMADRWGRKNTLVLTTVWFGVFSFAAVFSWDIVSLGVFRILTSAGLSAMTVVAVIYVNELYPAANRGKYQAYAIVIGICGTPVTNLIASAVVPINSWSWRLVYLWGALGVLLVLFTRRLKESPRWYESRGEHAKADAVLREIEEQVAAEKGPLPEPAPPIEEAAVAKAPLRLLLKKKYLLPTLLLTVLWVTQTIGFFGYSSWAPTLLAKEGFSVEKSVFYVALTTVGAPLGSYLAALVTDRFERKWCLVAFGTVIALCGLLYGLTFNPVLIVVFGFLVNLFERGYTALGYAYSPELFDTRGRSLGTGVSYGLGRLSNAAGPLIVAGLYNGSGYQSVFVFIAGTWLVGAVVLAVFGPRTRAARLHPAQEAKPAGV
;
A
#
# COMPACT_ATOMS: atom_id res chain seq x y z
N MET A 1 -11.82 -26.02 -32.92
CA MET A 1 -12.15 -24.66 -32.41
C MET A 1 -11.04 -24.29 -31.45
N GLN A 2 -10.17 -23.33 -31.80
CA GLN A 2 -9.22 -22.78 -30.86
C GLN A 2 -10.04 -22.00 -29.81
N HIS A 3 -10.10 -22.54 -28.60
CA HIS A 3 -10.76 -21.85 -27.50
C HIS A 3 -10.00 -20.55 -27.23
N ALA A 4 -10.67 -19.41 -27.40
CA ALA A 4 -10.11 -18.12 -26.99
C ALA A 4 -9.68 -18.23 -25.52
N ASN A 5 -8.46 -17.80 -25.21
CA ASN A 5 -7.93 -17.89 -23.86
C ASN A 5 -8.72 -17.00 -22.88
N ALA A 6 -8.66 -17.29 -21.59
CA ALA A 6 -9.39 -16.55 -20.56
C ALA A 6 -9.09 -15.05 -20.58
N LEU A 7 -7.86 -14.66 -20.92
CA LEU A 7 -7.47 -13.25 -21.00
C LEU A 7 -8.31 -12.49 -22.04
N ASN A 8 -8.45 -13.03 -23.26
CA ASN A 8 -9.16 -12.35 -24.36
C ASN A 8 -10.67 -12.30 -24.09
N ARG A 9 -11.21 -13.37 -23.50
CA ARG A 9 -12.62 -13.42 -23.10
C ARG A 9 -12.93 -12.42 -21.98
N LEU A 10 -12.07 -12.28 -20.98
CA LEU A 10 -12.23 -11.26 -19.92
C LEU A 10 -12.03 -9.84 -20.45
N ASN A 11 -11.08 -9.61 -21.36
CA ASN A 11 -10.81 -8.29 -21.90
C ASN A 11 -11.96 -7.71 -22.74
N ARG A 12 -12.82 -8.53 -23.34
CA ARG A 12 -13.99 -8.06 -24.12
C ARG A 12 -15.18 -7.64 -23.24
N LEU A 13 -15.14 -7.99 -21.93
CA LEU A 13 -16.29 -7.76 -21.06
C LEU A 13 -16.48 -6.28 -20.75
N PRO A 14 -17.69 -5.72 -20.94
CA PRO A 14 -18.02 -4.43 -20.37
C PRO A 14 -18.10 -4.52 -18.85
N ILE A 15 -17.85 -3.41 -18.17
CA ILE A 15 -17.92 -3.36 -16.70
C ILE A 15 -19.35 -3.52 -16.23
N GLY A 16 -19.65 -4.63 -15.58
CA GLY A 16 -20.96 -4.99 -15.03
C GLY A 16 -20.94 -5.18 -13.51
N ARG A 17 -22.03 -5.70 -12.97
CA ARG A 17 -22.22 -5.97 -11.54
C ARG A 17 -21.16 -6.90 -10.96
N PHE A 18 -20.71 -7.90 -11.72
CA PHE A 18 -19.62 -8.79 -11.34
C PHE A 18 -18.36 -8.00 -10.94
N HIS A 19 -17.94 -7.05 -11.79
CA HIS A 19 -16.77 -6.21 -11.52
C HIS A 19 -17.00 -5.30 -10.31
N LYS A 20 -18.19 -4.74 -10.13
CA LYS A 20 -18.51 -3.89 -8.98
C LYS A 20 -18.46 -4.67 -7.65
N VAL A 21 -18.93 -5.92 -7.62
CA VAL A 21 -18.84 -6.79 -6.43
C VAL A 21 -17.38 -7.11 -6.13
N THR A 22 -16.57 -7.40 -7.15
CA THR A 22 -15.13 -7.61 -6.99
C THR A 22 -14.45 -6.35 -6.47
N LEU A 23 -14.78 -5.17 -7.00
CA LEU A 23 -14.27 -3.89 -6.52
C LEU A 23 -14.57 -3.68 -5.04
N LEU A 24 -15.82 -3.91 -4.61
CA LEU A 24 -16.22 -3.77 -3.22
C LEU A 24 -15.41 -4.69 -2.31
N ALA A 25 -15.24 -5.96 -2.68
CA ALA A 25 -14.45 -6.91 -1.89
C ALA A 25 -12.99 -6.49 -1.77
N VAL A 26 -12.37 -6.07 -2.86
CA VAL A 26 -10.98 -5.58 -2.88
C VAL A 26 -10.84 -4.27 -2.11
N SER A 27 -11.78 -3.34 -2.28
CA SER A 27 -11.79 -2.08 -1.54
C SER A 27 -11.93 -2.31 -0.04
N PHE A 28 -12.73 -3.28 0.38
CA PHE A 28 -12.88 -3.68 1.78
C PHE A 28 -11.58 -4.27 2.34
N ALA A 29 -10.89 -5.10 1.56
CA ALA A 29 -9.58 -5.63 1.93
C ALA A 29 -8.56 -4.51 2.15
N TYR A 30 -8.45 -3.56 1.21
CA TYR A 30 -7.59 -2.38 1.36
C TYR A 30 -8.00 -1.49 2.54
N PHE A 31 -9.31 -1.31 2.75
CA PHE A 31 -9.81 -0.49 3.86
C PHE A 31 -9.29 -1.03 5.20
N PHE A 32 -9.40 -2.32 5.45
CA PHE A 32 -8.91 -2.92 6.68
C PHE A 32 -7.39 -3.04 6.75
N GLU A 33 -6.69 -3.13 5.62
CA GLU A 33 -5.23 -2.99 5.61
C GLU A 33 -4.80 -1.62 6.13
N PHE A 34 -5.32 -0.55 5.53
CA PHE A 34 -5.00 0.81 5.95
C PHE A 34 -5.54 1.16 7.35
N ALA A 35 -6.64 0.56 7.75
CA ALA A 35 -7.20 0.66 9.08
C ALA A 35 -6.27 0.08 10.15
N ASP A 36 -5.76 -1.12 9.93
CA ASP A 36 -4.96 -1.84 10.93
C ASP A 36 -3.53 -1.32 11.03
N ILE A 37 -2.94 -0.82 9.94
CA ILE A 37 -1.53 -0.42 9.90
C ILE A 37 -1.17 0.62 10.98
N ASN A 38 -2.13 1.48 11.35
CA ASN A 38 -1.97 2.52 12.37
C ASN A 38 -2.57 2.14 13.74
N SER A 39 -3.22 0.98 13.88
CA SER A 39 -3.89 0.57 15.12
C SER A 39 -2.93 0.55 16.31
N PHE A 40 -1.72 0.02 16.13
CA PHE A 40 -0.72 0.01 17.19
C PHE A 40 -0.18 1.41 17.51
N ALA A 41 0.04 2.26 16.51
CA ALA A 41 0.50 3.63 16.71
C ALA A 41 -0.46 4.46 17.58
N THR A 42 -1.77 4.28 17.39
CA THR A 42 -2.81 5.00 18.16
C THR A 42 -2.99 4.44 19.59
N THR A 43 -2.70 3.17 19.81
CA THR A 43 -2.83 2.52 21.12
C THR A 43 -1.56 2.60 21.95
N ALA A 44 -0.38 2.71 21.33
CA ALA A 44 0.92 2.72 22.01
C ALA A 44 1.04 3.78 23.13
N PRO A 45 0.55 5.04 23.01
CA PRO A 45 0.62 6.00 24.12
C PRO A 45 -0.13 5.54 25.37
N LYS A 46 -1.25 4.80 25.20
CA LYS A 46 -2.02 4.23 26.30
C LYS A 46 -1.29 3.05 26.93
N LEU A 47 -0.69 2.18 26.11
CA LEU A 47 0.05 1.00 26.56
C LEU A 47 1.32 1.39 27.33
N ILE A 48 2.01 2.45 26.92
CA ILE A 48 3.14 3.02 27.67
C ILE A 48 2.71 3.37 29.10
N LYS A 49 1.54 4.01 29.27
CA LYS A 49 1.03 4.37 30.59
C LYS A 49 0.55 3.18 31.41
N LEU A 50 -0.10 2.20 30.77
CA LEU A 50 -0.71 1.05 31.47
C LEU A 50 0.29 -0.04 31.81
N TRP A 51 1.20 -0.37 30.91
CA TRP A 51 2.13 -1.48 31.03
C TRP A 51 3.57 -1.05 31.33
N GLY A 52 3.84 0.27 31.41
CA GLY A 52 5.21 0.79 31.59
C GLY A 52 6.12 0.50 30.40
N VAL A 53 5.56 0.34 29.21
CA VAL A 53 6.28 0.00 27.97
C VAL A 53 7.27 1.11 27.62
N THR A 54 8.49 0.74 27.25
CA THR A 54 9.51 1.67 26.79
C THR A 54 9.34 2.02 25.31
N VAL A 55 9.91 3.15 24.90
CA VAL A 55 9.95 3.57 23.47
C VAL A 55 10.61 2.50 22.59
N ASN A 56 11.66 1.84 23.10
CA ASN A 56 12.33 0.74 22.37
C ASN A 56 11.41 -0.46 22.16
N GLN A 57 10.59 -0.84 23.14
CA GLN A 57 9.64 -1.94 23.00
C GLN A 57 8.56 -1.61 21.96
N VAL A 58 8.08 -0.35 21.91
CA VAL A 58 7.17 0.12 20.84
C VAL A 58 7.85 0.00 19.48
N ALA A 59 9.13 0.39 19.37
CA ALA A 59 9.91 0.26 18.15
C ALA A 59 10.04 -1.20 17.69
N TYR A 60 10.34 -2.12 18.62
CA TYR A 60 10.46 -3.55 18.30
C TYR A 60 9.15 -4.13 17.76
N VAL A 61 8.02 -3.86 18.42
CA VAL A 61 6.71 -4.34 17.95
C VAL A 61 6.38 -3.78 16.56
N THR A 62 6.66 -2.49 16.34
CA THR A 62 6.41 -1.86 15.03
C THR A 62 7.31 -2.46 13.94
N SER A 63 8.62 -2.58 14.21
CA SER A 63 9.58 -3.16 13.26
C SER A 63 9.26 -4.60 12.92
N LEU A 64 8.96 -5.43 13.92
CA LEU A 64 8.60 -6.82 13.72
C LEU A 64 7.26 -6.97 12.96
N SER A 65 6.31 -6.03 13.13
CA SER A 65 5.10 -6.01 12.32
C SER A 65 5.42 -5.79 10.84
N PHE A 66 6.34 -4.90 10.49
CA PHE A 66 6.79 -4.72 9.10
C PHE A 66 7.55 -5.93 8.56
N VAL A 67 8.34 -6.61 9.38
CA VAL A 67 8.95 -7.90 9.01
C VAL A 67 7.86 -8.94 8.73
N GLY A 68 6.82 -9.02 9.55
CA GLY A 68 5.65 -9.86 9.31
C GLY A 68 4.98 -9.56 7.97
N MET A 69 4.75 -8.27 7.65
CA MET A 69 4.21 -7.85 6.36
C MET A 69 5.08 -8.31 5.18
N PHE A 70 6.39 -8.21 5.30
CA PHE A 70 7.32 -8.63 4.25
C PHE A 70 7.20 -10.13 3.96
N PHE A 71 7.27 -10.97 4.98
CA PHE A 71 7.12 -12.42 4.80
C PHE A 71 5.71 -12.80 4.34
N GLY A 72 4.66 -12.16 4.87
CA GLY A 72 3.29 -12.36 4.44
C GLY A 72 3.10 -12.13 2.95
N SER A 73 3.69 -11.07 2.41
CA SER A 73 3.61 -10.74 0.98
C SER A 73 4.28 -11.79 0.07
N ILE A 74 5.40 -12.37 0.51
CA ILE A 74 6.11 -13.42 -0.24
C ILE A 74 5.30 -14.71 -0.22
N ILE A 75 4.84 -15.11 0.97
CA ILE A 75 4.06 -16.34 1.14
C ILE A 75 2.75 -16.28 0.35
N ALA A 76 2.10 -15.11 0.32
CA ALA A 76 0.84 -14.91 -0.38
C ALA A 76 0.90 -15.24 -1.87
N SER A 77 1.96 -14.83 -2.56
CA SER A 77 2.14 -15.11 -3.99
C SER A 77 2.19 -16.61 -4.24
N THR A 78 2.97 -17.33 -3.45
CA THR A 78 3.12 -18.80 -3.55
C THR A 78 1.80 -19.51 -3.22
N MET A 79 1.11 -19.05 -2.19
CA MET A 79 -0.20 -19.61 -1.81
C MET A 79 -1.26 -19.36 -2.90
N ALA A 80 -1.31 -18.15 -3.48
CA ALA A 80 -2.24 -17.79 -4.53
C ALA A 80 -2.03 -18.65 -5.80
N ASP A 81 -0.78 -18.98 -6.13
CA ASP A 81 -0.47 -19.85 -7.25
C ASP A 81 -0.85 -21.31 -6.97
N ARG A 82 -0.70 -21.78 -5.73
CA ARG A 82 -0.96 -23.16 -5.36
C ARG A 82 -2.44 -23.45 -5.10
N TRP A 83 -3.15 -22.57 -4.39
CA TRP A 83 -4.50 -22.81 -3.87
C TRP A 83 -5.60 -21.99 -4.56
N GLY A 84 -5.21 -21.12 -5.48
CA GLY A 84 -6.11 -20.18 -6.17
C GLY A 84 -6.23 -18.84 -5.46
N ARG A 85 -6.72 -17.87 -6.21
CA ARG A 85 -6.77 -16.47 -5.74
C ARG A 85 -7.87 -16.27 -4.70
N LYS A 86 -9.06 -16.81 -4.97
CA LYS A 86 -10.20 -16.74 -4.05
C LYS A 86 -9.92 -17.44 -2.72
N ASN A 87 -9.43 -18.68 -2.77
CA ASN A 87 -9.17 -19.46 -1.56
C ASN A 87 -8.07 -18.81 -0.70
N THR A 88 -7.02 -18.31 -1.34
CA THR A 88 -5.95 -17.60 -0.64
C THR A 88 -6.46 -16.29 -0.02
N LEU A 89 -7.33 -15.54 -0.72
CA LEU A 89 -7.96 -14.34 -0.17
C LEU A 89 -8.78 -14.66 1.08
N VAL A 90 -9.59 -15.72 1.04
CA VAL A 90 -10.36 -16.19 2.20
C VAL A 90 -9.45 -16.55 3.35
N LEU A 91 -8.44 -17.40 3.11
CA LEU A 91 -7.54 -17.89 4.16
C LEU A 91 -6.75 -16.75 4.81
N THR A 92 -6.20 -15.83 4.03
CA THR A 92 -5.44 -14.69 4.55
C THR A 92 -6.33 -13.71 5.31
N THR A 93 -7.59 -13.55 4.88
CA THR A 93 -8.59 -12.74 5.60
C THR A 93 -8.96 -13.35 6.95
N VAL A 94 -9.21 -14.68 6.98
CA VAL A 94 -9.48 -15.38 8.24
C VAL A 94 -8.28 -15.33 9.17
N TRP A 95 -7.08 -15.57 8.64
CA TRP A 95 -5.84 -15.45 9.38
C TRP A 95 -5.68 -14.08 10.05
N PHE A 96 -5.78 -13.02 9.25
CA PHE A 96 -5.73 -11.65 9.76
C PHE A 96 -6.79 -11.40 10.83
N GLY A 97 -8.04 -11.76 10.57
CA GLY A 97 -9.15 -11.53 11.50
C GLY A 97 -8.98 -12.27 12.82
N VAL A 98 -8.54 -13.53 12.80
CA VAL A 98 -8.28 -14.34 14.00
C VAL A 98 -7.19 -13.72 14.87
N PHE A 99 -6.05 -13.31 14.28
CA PHE A 99 -4.96 -12.73 15.06
C PHE A 99 -5.21 -11.29 15.48
N SER A 100 -5.97 -10.51 14.72
CA SER A 100 -6.46 -9.20 15.16
C SER A 100 -7.43 -9.34 16.34
N PHE A 101 -8.32 -10.34 16.31
CA PHE A 101 -9.18 -10.67 17.44
C PHE A 101 -8.40 -11.19 18.64
N ALA A 102 -7.40 -12.04 18.44
CA ALA A 102 -6.52 -12.53 19.50
C ALA A 102 -5.76 -11.40 20.21
N ALA A 103 -5.39 -10.34 19.47
CA ALA A 103 -4.74 -9.15 20.03
C ALA A 103 -5.61 -8.42 21.08
N VAL A 104 -6.94 -8.59 21.04
CA VAL A 104 -7.87 -8.06 22.07
C VAL A 104 -7.55 -8.63 23.45
N PHE A 105 -7.08 -9.87 23.52
CA PHE A 105 -6.80 -10.60 24.76
C PHE A 105 -5.34 -10.48 25.21
N SER A 106 -4.54 -9.62 24.59
CA SER A 106 -3.15 -9.40 25.00
C SER A 106 -3.06 -8.91 26.45
N TRP A 107 -2.09 -9.45 27.18
CA TRP A 107 -1.86 -9.13 28.60
C TRP A 107 -0.56 -8.36 28.83
N ASP A 108 0.34 -8.35 27.86
CA ASP A 108 1.60 -7.60 27.87
C ASP A 108 2.03 -7.20 26.46
N ILE A 109 3.14 -6.46 26.36
CA ILE A 109 3.67 -5.98 25.07
C ILE A 109 4.20 -7.10 24.18
N VAL A 110 4.66 -8.22 24.78
CA VAL A 110 5.20 -9.35 24.03
C VAL A 110 4.08 -10.13 23.36
N SER A 111 3.01 -10.47 24.11
CA SER A 111 1.83 -11.14 23.56
C SER A 111 1.17 -10.31 22.45
N LEU A 112 1.03 -9.00 22.69
CA LEU A 112 0.53 -8.09 21.66
C LEU A 112 1.46 -8.07 20.44
N GLY A 113 2.77 -8.02 20.64
CA GLY A 113 3.76 -8.02 19.55
C GLY A 113 3.66 -9.27 18.69
N VAL A 114 3.52 -10.45 19.29
CA VAL A 114 3.33 -11.71 18.55
C VAL A 114 2.07 -11.67 17.70
N PHE A 115 0.94 -11.26 18.29
CA PHE A 115 -0.30 -11.16 17.53
C PHE A 115 -0.21 -10.10 16.42
N ARG A 116 0.47 -8.98 16.65
CA ARG A 116 0.72 -7.94 15.64
C ARG A 116 1.54 -8.45 14.44
N ILE A 117 2.60 -9.23 14.68
CA ILE A 117 3.40 -9.83 13.60
C ILE A 117 2.50 -10.74 12.73
N LEU A 118 1.72 -11.60 13.37
CA LEU A 118 0.85 -12.55 12.68
C LEU A 118 -0.30 -11.84 11.94
N THR A 119 -0.92 -10.82 12.56
CA THR A 119 -1.93 -9.97 11.92
C THR A 119 -1.36 -9.29 10.69
N SER A 120 -0.20 -8.65 10.82
CA SER A 120 0.46 -7.90 9.75
C SER A 120 0.86 -8.81 8.57
N ALA A 121 1.30 -10.04 8.84
CA ALA A 121 1.58 -11.03 7.81
C ALA A 121 0.31 -11.39 7.02
N GLY A 122 -0.80 -11.66 7.70
CA GLY A 122 -2.09 -11.95 7.06
C GLY A 122 -2.62 -10.79 6.25
N LEU A 123 -2.49 -9.57 6.76
CA LEU A 123 -2.94 -8.35 6.12
C LEU A 123 -2.21 -8.09 4.79
N SER A 124 -0.88 -8.11 4.83
CA SER A 124 -0.08 -7.92 3.63
C SER A 124 -0.32 -9.03 2.60
N ALA A 125 -0.50 -10.28 3.07
CA ALA A 125 -0.85 -11.39 2.23
C ALA A 125 -2.20 -11.17 1.52
N MET A 126 -3.22 -10.75 2.26
CA MET A 126 -4.56 -10.44 1.74
C MET A 126 -4.50 -9.37 0.64
N THR A 127 -3.74 -8.30 0.86
CA THR A 127 -3.59 -7.20 -0.10
C THR A 127 -2.91 -7.63 -1.40
N VAL A 128 -1.84 -8.42 -1.30
CA VAL A 128 -1.14 -8.95 -2.49
C VAL A 128 -2.09 -9.78 -3.34
N VAL A 129 -2.90 -10.65 -2.72
CA VAL A 129 -3.88 -11.46 -3.44
C VAL A 129 -4.99 -10.59 -4.04
N ALA A 130 -5.43 -9.56 -3.34
CA ALA A 130 -6.44 -8.62 -3.84
C ALA A 130 -5.95 -7.88 -5.11
N VAL A 131 -4.67 -7.46 -5.16
CA VAL A 131 -4.04 -6.89 -6.36
C VAL A 131 -4.06 -7.88 -7.52
N ILE A 132 -3.63 -9.12 -7.28
CA ILE A 132 -3.60 -10.18 -8.30
C ILE A 132 -5.02 -10.41 -8.82
N TYR A 133 -6.00 -10.46 -7.93
CA TYR A 133 -7.39 -10.72 -8.24
C TYR A 133 -7.97 -9.67 -9.21
N VAL A 134 -7.72 -8.37 -8.95
CA VAL A 134 -8.11 -7.30 -9.88
C VAL A 134 -7.40 -7.44 -11.23
N ASN A 135 -6.10 -7.72 -11.21
CA ASN A 135 -5.31 -7.82 -12.44
C ASN A 135 -5.72 -8.99 -13.33
N GLU A 136 -6.28 -10.05 -12.76
CA GLU A 136 -6.71 -11.22 -13.51
C GLU A 136 -8.15 -11.14 -13.98
N LEU A 137 -9.06 -10.48 -13.25
CA LEU A 137 -10.49 -10.47 -13.54
C LEU A 137 -10.98 -9.25 -14.31
N TYR A 138 -10.21 -8.14 -14.29
CA TYR A 138 -10.64 -6.93 -15.00
C TYR A 138 -10.06 -6.84 -16.40
N PRO A 139 -10.84 -6.28 -17.35
CA PRO A 139 -10.33 -5.93 -18.68
C PRO A 139 -9.10 -5.04 -18.59
N ALA A 140 -8.10 -5.29 -19.44
CA ALA A 140 -6.81 -4.57 -19.41
C ALA A 140 -6.97 -3.05 -19.46
N ALA A 141 -7.91 -2.53 -20.25
CA ALA A 141 -8.20 -1.10 -20.38
C ALA A 141 -8.69 -0.46 -19.06
N ASN A 142 -9.27 -1.25 -18.15
CA ASN A 142 -9.92 -0.75 -16.94
C ASN A 142 -9.18 -1.09 -15.65
N ARG A 143 -8.21 -2.02 -15.66
CA ARG A 143 -7.50 -2.49 -14.46
C ARG A 143 -6.95 -1.36 -13.61
N GLY A 144 -6.20 -0.45 -14.22
CA GLY A 144 -5.56 0.65 -13.51
C GLY A 144 -6.58 1.58 -12.84
N LYS A 145 -7.67 1.89 -13.52
CA LYS A 145 -8.75 2.75 -13.01
C LYS A 145 -9.42 2.12 -11.79
N TYR A 146 -9.80 0.84 -11.87
CA TYR A 146 -10.50 0.16 -10.78
C TYR A 146 -9.57 -0.18 -9.61
N GLN A 147 -8.29 -0.47 -9.88
CA GLN A 147 -7.27 -0.57 -8.83
C GLN A 147 -7.13 0.76 -8.07
N ALA A 148 -7.10 1.89 -8.78
CA ALA A 148 -7.04 3.20 -8.15
C ALA A 148 -8.28 3.49 -7.30
N TYR A 149 -9.48 3.15 -7.78
CA TYR A 149 -10.70 3.29 -6.98
C TYR A 149 -10.66 2.44 -5.70
N ALA A 150 -10.20 1.19 -5.80
CA ALA A 150 -10.07 0.33 -4.64
C ALA A 150 -9.11 0.92 -3.59
N ILE A 151 -7.97 1.47 -4.04
CA ILE A 151 -6.98 2.10 -3.16
C ILE A 151 -7.54 3.38 -2.52
N VAL A 152 -8.23 4.24 -3.27
CA VAL A 152 -8.82 5.48 -2.72
C VAL A 152 -9.85 5.16 -1.64
N ILE A 153 -10.73 4.18 -1.87
CA ILE A 153 -11.69 3.72 -0.85
C ILE A 153 -10.91 3.13 0.36
N GLY A 154 -9.88 2.34 0.08
CA GLY A 154 -9.05 1.72 1.12
C GLY A 154 -8.38 2.74 2.03
N ILE A 155 -7.78 3.78 1.47
CA ILE A 155 -7.07 4.84 2.24
C ILE A 155 -7.99 5.50 3.27
N CYS A 156 -9.31 5.55 3.05
CA CYS A 156 -10.27 6.05 4.04
C CYS A 156 -10.27 5.21 5.34
N GLY A 157 -9.76 3.99 5.33
CA GLY A 157 -9.60 3.16 6.52
C GLY A 157 -8.72 3.81 7.60
N THR A 158 -7.65 4.52 7.20
CA THR A 158 -6.75 5.20 8.14
C THR A 158 -7.45 6.28 8.97
N PRO A 159 -8.07 7.32 8.37
CA PRO A 159 -8.74 8.36 9.17
C PRO A 159 -9.93 7.81 9.96
N VAL A 160 -10.69 6.87 9.41
CA VAL A 160 -11.81 6.24 10.13
C VAL A 160 -11.31 5.53 11.39
N THR A 161 -10.29 4.70 11.27
CA THR A 161 -9.72 3.98 12.43
C THR A 161 -9.11 4.94 13.45
N ASN A 162 -8.39 5.97 13.01
CA ASN A 162 -7.79 6.93 13.92
C ASN A 162 -8.85 7.77 14.66
N LEU A 163 -9.96 8.12 14.01
CA LEU A 163 -11.11 8.77 14.67
C LEU A 163 -11.78 7.84 15.69
N ILE A 164 -12.00 6.56 15.33
CA ILE A 164 -12.50 5.57 16.28
C ILE A 164 -11.53 5.42 17.46
N ALA A 165 -10.24 5.30 17.20
CA ALA A 165 -9.22 5.19 18.26
C ALA A 165 -9.21 6.43 19.16
N SER A 166 -9.33 7.65 18.60
CA SER A 166 -9.39 8.88 19.41
C SER A 166 -10.60 8.93 20.34
N ALA A 167 -11.71 8.33 19.92
CA ALA A 167 -12.92 8.26 20.73
C ALA A 167 -12.84 7.15 21.82
N VAL A 168 -12.27 5.97 21.48
CA VAL A 168 -12.36 4.82 22.40
C VAL A 168 -11.14 4.66 23.30
N VAL A 169 -9.92 4.96 22.84
CA VAL A 169 -8.68 4.73 23.61
C VAL A 169 -8.64 5.48 24.95
N PRO A 170 -9.16 6.73 25.06
CA PRO A 170 -9.13 7.46 26.31
C PRO A 170 -10.11 6.96 27.39
N ILE A 171 -11.21 6.26 27.02
CA ILE A 171 -12.35 5.97 27.90
C ILE A 171 -11.90 5.32 29.22
N ASN A 172 -11.17 4.20 29.14
CA ASN A 172 -10.71 3.49 30.33
C ASN A 172 -9.46 2.62 30.05
N SER A 173 -9.02 1.83 31.05
CA SER A 173 -7.79 1.04 30.95
C SER A 173 -7.85 -0.10 29.93
N TRP A 174 -9.03 -0.62 29.57
CA TRP A 174 -9.15 -1.75 28.65
C TRP A 174 -9.64 -1.35 27.25
N SER A 175 -10.17 -0.13 27.08
CA SER A 175 -10.86 0.32 25.85
C SER A 175 -9.96 0.38 24.60
N TRP A 176 -8.63 0.43 24.75
CA TRP A 176 -7.69 0.32 23.63
C TRP A 176 -7.88 -0.99 22.83
N ARG A 177 -8.41 -2.04 23.46
CA ARG A 177 -8.72 -3.32 22.84
C ARG A 177 -9.79 -3.22 21.77
N LEU A 178 -10.68 -2.21 21.87
CA LEU A 178 -11.74 -1.97 20.89
C LEU A 178 -11.16 -1.58 19.51
N VAL A 179 -9.96 -1.02 19.45
CA VAL A 179 -9.29 -0.71 18.18
C VAL A 179 -8.91 -2.00 17.44
N TYR A 180 -8.45 -3.03 18.17
CA TYR A 180 -8.15 -4.34 17.57
C TYR A 180 -9.42 -5.13 17.25
N LEU A 181 -10.46 -5.01 18.07
CA LEU A 181 -11.78 -5.57 17.76
C LEU A 181 -12.36 -4.96 16.49
N TRP A 182 -12.23 -3.63 16.32
CA TRP A 182 -12.59 -2.93 15.08
C TRP A 182 -11.80 -3.51 13.89
N GLY A 183 -10.49 -3.68 14.00
CA GLY A 183 -9.65 -4.32 12.98
C GLY A 183 -10.12 -5.72 12.63
N ALA A 184 -10.47 -6.54 13.64
CA ALA A 184 -10.97 -7.90 13.45
C ALA A 184 -12.26 -7.98 12.62
N LEU A 185 -13.07 -6.91 12.55
CA LEU A 185 -14.24 -6.86 11.67
C LEU A 185 -13.88 -7.01 10.18
N GLY A 186 -12.62 -6.83 9.81
CA GLY A 186 -12.15 -7.15 8.47
C GLY A 186 -12.39 -8.60 8.05
N VAL A 187 -12.55 -9.53 8.99
CA VAL A 187 -12.96 -10.92 8.70
C VAL A 187 -14.32 -11.01 7.99
N LEU A 188 -15.17 -10.00 8.12
CA LEU A 188 -16.44 -9.93 7.42
C LEU A 188 -16.30 -9.92 5.90
N LEU A 189 -15.10 -9.62 5.37
CA LEU A 189 -14.78 -9.81 3.95
C LEU A 189 -15.11 -11.23 3.47
N VAL A 190 -14.97 -12.23 4.33
CA VAL A 190 -15.31 -13.63 4.01
C VAL A 190 -16.77 -13.77 3.53
N LEU A 191 -17.70 -12.96 4.03
CA LEU A 191 -19.08 -12.95 3.58
C LEU A 191 -19.22 -12.51 2.12
N PHE A 192 -18.38 -11.56 1.69
CA PHE A 192 -18.34 -11.09 0.30
C PHE A 192 -17.65 -12.11 -0.63
N THR A 193 -16.68 -12.88 -0.10
CA THR A 193 -15.93 -13.85 -0.90
C THR A 193 -16.81 -14.99 -1.41
N ARG A 194 -17.96 -15.27 -0.77
CA ARG A 194 -18.94 -16.26 -1.27
C ARG A 194 -19.45 -15.90 -2.66
N ARG A 195 -19.52 -14.60 -2.99
CA ARG A 195 -19.98 -14.08 -4.29
C ARG A 195 -18.86 -13.92 -5.30
N LEU A 196 -17.62 -14.09 -4.89
CA LEU A 196 -16.46 -14.01 -5.77
C LEU A 196 -16.27 -15.33 -6.52
N LYS A 197 -15.79 -15.23 -7.76
CA LYS A 197 -15.43 -16.37 -8.59
C LYS A 197 -13.93 -16.60 -8.54
N GLU A 198 -13.49 -17.86 -8.65
CA GLU A 198 -12.04 -18.11 -8.80
C GLU A 198 -11.55 -17.58 -10.15
N SER A 199 -10.27 -17.26 -10.25
CA SER A 199 -9.67 -16.76 -11.48
C SER A 199 -9.67 -17.81 -12.59
N PRO A 200 -10.32 -17.56 -13.75
CA PRO A 200 -10.23 -18.45 -14.90
C PRO A 200 -8.80 -18.60 -15.41
N ARG A 201 -8.00 -17.52 -15.34
CA ARG A 201 -6.58 -17.54 -15.75
C ARG A 201 -5.75 -18.48 -14.88
N TRP A 202 -6.09 -18.59 -13.59
CA TRP A 202 -5.44 -19.54 -12.69
C TRP A 202 -5.77 -20.98 -13.06
N TYR A 203 -7.02 -21.30 -13.38
CA TYR A 203 -7.39 -22.64 -13.87
C TYR A 203 -6.67 -22.98 -15.17
N GLU A 204 -6.58 -22.05 -16.13
CA GLU A 204 -5.82 -22.25 -17.37
C GLU A 204 -4.35 -22.55 -17.09
N SER A 205 -3.70 -21.79 -16.19
CA SER A 205 -2.29 -22.01 -15.85
C SER A 205 -2.00 -23.38 -15.24
N ARG A 206 -3.04 -24.07 -14.75
CA ARG A 206 -2.96 -25.44 -14.21
C ARG A 206 -3.40 -26.52 -15.20
N GLY A 207 -3.78 -26.13 -16.42
CA GLY A 207 -4.33 -27.06 -17.40
C GLY A 207 -5.78 -27.48 -17.15
N GLU A 208 -6.47 -26.84 -16.21
CA GLU A 208 -7.86 -27.14 -15.84
C GLU A 208 -8.84 -26.35 -16.75
N HIS A 209 -8.70 -26.51 -18.06
CA HIS A 209 -9.43 -25.73 -19.07
C HIS A 209 -10.95 -25.82 -18.95
N ALA A 210 -11.49 -26.99 -18.59
CA ALA A 210 -12.93 -27.15 -18.41
C ALA A 210 -13.49 -26.28 -17.27
N LYS A 211 -12.77 -26.17 -16.14
CA LYS A 211 -13.16 -25.30 -15.03
C LYS A 211 -13.00 -23.82 -15.39
N ALA A 212 -11.93 -23.48 -16.11
CA ALA A 212 -11.72 -22.12 -16.61
C ALA A 212 -12.90 -21.69 -17.50
N ASP A 213 -13.31 -22.55 -18.44
CA ASP A 213 -14.42 -22.29 -19.35
C ASP A 213 -15.76 -22.19 -18.63
N ALA A 214 -16.03 -23.04 -17.64
CA ALA A 214 -17.26 -22.97 -16.84
C ALA A 214 -17.38 -21.63 -16.08
N VAL A 215 -16.31 -21.19 -15.43
CA VAL A 215 -16.30 -19.90 -14.71
C VAL A 215 -16.41 -18.73 -15.70
N LEU A 216 -15.75 -18.79 -16.84
CA LEU A 216 -15.86 -17.74 -17.86
C LEU A 216 -17.28 -17.63 -18.41
N ARG A 217 -17.94 -18.73 -18.74
CA ARG A 217 -19.34 -18.72 -19.20
C ARG A 217 -20.26 -18.08 -18.18
N GLU A 218 -20.12 -18.46 -16.90
CA GLU A 218 -20.92 -17.88 -15.83
C GLU A 218 -20.74 -16.35 -15.71
N ILE A 219 -19.49 -15.86 -15.85
CA ILE A 219 -19.20 -14.43 -15.83
C ILE A 219 -19.78 -13.74 -17.07
N GLU A 220 -19.60 -14.33 -18.25
CA GLU A 220 -20.12 -13.82 -19.52
C GLU A 220 -21.64 -13.74 -19.53
N GLU A 221 -22.33 -14.77 -19.06
CA GLU A 221 -23.78 -14.81 -18.92
C GLU A 221 -24.31 -13.72 -17.98
N GLN A 222 -23.65 -13.54 -16.82
CA GLN A 222 -23.99 -12.47 -15.88
C GLN A 222 -23.84 -11.09 -16.49
N VAL A 223 -22.73 -10.86 -17.24
CA VAL A 223 -22.47 -9.58 -17.89
C VAL A 223 -23.37 -9.37 -19.09
N ALA A 224 -23.62 -10.39 -19.89
CA ALA A 224 -24.54 -10.33 -21.03
C ALA A 224 -25.99 -10.06 -20.62
N ALA A 225 -26.44 -10.65 -19.51
CA ALA A 225 -27.76 -10.38 -18.97
C ALA A 225 -27.95 -8.93 -18.51
N GLU A 226 -26.87 -8.25 -18.12
CA GLU A 226 -26.89 -6.85 -17.66
C GLU A 226 -26.63 -5.84 -18.81
N LYS A 227 -25.76 -6.18 -19.75
CA LYS A 227 -25.23 -5.26 -20.75
C LYS A 227 -25.62 -5.56 -22.19
N GLY A 228 -26.30 -6.69 -22.44
CA GLY A 228 -26.64 -7.14 -23.76
C GLY A 228 -25.56 -8.01 -24.41
N PRO A 229 -25.64 -8.26 -25.71
CA PRO A 229 -24.71 -9.12 -26.44
C PRO A 229 -23.26 -8.68 -26.25
N LEU A 230 -22.37 -9.65 -26.00
CA LEU A 230 -20.94 -9.37 -25.81
C LEU A 230 -20.24 -9.30 -27.17
N PRO A 231 -19.24 -8.39 -27.33
CA PRO A 231 -18.37 -8.38 -28.50
C PRO A 231 -17.66 -9.73 -28.69
N GLU A 232 -17.27 -10.05 -29.91
CA GLU A 232 -16.45 -11.24 -30.15
C GLU A 232 -15.08 -11.12 -29.44
N PRO A 233 -14.55 -12.22 -28.86
CA PRO A 233 -13.22 -12.19 -28.26
C PRO A 233 -12.17 -11.96 -29.35
N ALA A 234 -11.17 -11.11 -29.04
CA ALA A 234 -10.02 -10.97 -29.92
C ALA A 234 -9.35 -12.33 -30.15
N PRO A 235 -8.76 -12.57 -31.34
CA PRO A 235 -8.01 -13.81 -31.59
C PRO A 235 -6.92 -13.99 -30.54
N PRO A 236 -6.52 -15.24 -30.23
CA PRO A 236 -5.47 -15.51 -29.26
C PRO A 236 -4.20 -14.76 -29.69
N ILE A 237 -3.79 -13.80 -28.89
CA ILE A 237 -2.44 -13.24 -28.99
C ILE A 237 -1.57 -14.29 -28.31
N GLU A 238 -0.67 -14.92 -29.04
CA GLU A 238 0.44 -15.61 -28.41
C GLU A 238 1.18 -14.56 -27.58
N GLU A 239 0.85 -14.47 -26.29
CA GLU A 239 1.72 -13.75 -25.36
C GLU A 239 3.06 -14.50 -25.44
N ALA A 240 3.98 -13.98 -26.23
CA ALA A 240 5.36 -14.43 -26.15
C ALA A 240 5.71 -14.39 -24.67
N ALA A 241 5.90 -15.58 -24.08
CA ALA A 241 6.19 -15.73 -22.66
C ALA A 241 7.36 -14.77 -22.36
N VAL A 242 7.06 -13.62 -21.77
CA VAL A 242 8.11 -12.65 -21.41
C VAL A 242 8.95 -13.36 -20.38
N ALA A 243 10.05 -13.95 -20.86
CA ALA A 243 10.97 -14.70 -20.02
C ALA A 243 11.30 -13.84 -18.82
N LYS A 244 11.08 -14.38 -17.61
CA LYS A 244 11.35 -13.66 -16.37
C LYS A 244 12.77 -13.10 -16.42
N ALA A 245 12.92 -11.80 -16.46
CA ALA A 245 14.22 -11.16 -16.54
C ALA A 245 15.05 -11.54 -15.29
N PRO A 246 16.27 -12.04 -15.46
CA PRO A 246 17.10 -12.43 -14.31
C PRO A 246 17.51 -11.18 -13.50
N LEU A 247 17.65 -11.33 -12.18
CA LEU A 247 18.08 -10.24 -11.30
C LEU A 247 19.38 -9.55 -11.76
N ARG A 248 20.30 -10.31 -12.38
CA ARG A 248 21.55 -9.79 -12.98
C ARG A 248 21.29 -8.70 -14.03
N LEU A 249 20.10 -8.63 -14.62
CA LEU A 249 19.75 -7.58 -15.56
C LEU A 249 19.86 -6.19 -14.93
N LEU A 250 19.50 -6.04 -13.66
CA LEU A 250 19.55 -4.76 -12.93
C LEU A 250 20.98 -4.26 -12.68
N LEU A 251 21.97 -5.14 -12.75
CA LEU A 251 23.39 -4.77 -12.61
C LEU A 251 23.97 -4.15 -13.90
N LYS A 252 23.27 -4.24 -15.03
CA LYS A 252 23.70 -3.59 -16.26
C LYS A 252 23.55 -2.06 -16.10
N LYS A 253 24.53 -1.31 -16.58
CA LYS A 253 24.63 0.17 -16.47
C LYS A 253 23.32 0.88 -16.85
N LYS A 254 22.59 0.38 -17.87
CA LYS A 254 21.28 0.91 -18.33
C LYS A 254 20.20 0.85 -17.25
N TYR A 255 20.18 -0.19 -16.41
CA TYR A 255 19.14 -0.44 -15.40
C TYR A 255 19.58 -0.08 -13.99
N LEU A 256 20.89 -0.07 -13.74
CA LEU A 256 21.45 0.16 -12.40
C LEU A 256 21.09 1.55 -11.85
N LEU A 257 21.32 2.60 -12.62
CA LEU A 257 21.05 3.96 -12.18
C LEU A 257 19.54 4.19 -11.90
N PRO A 258 18.60 3.84 -12.81
CA PRO A 258 17.18 3.90 -12.50
C PRO A 258 16.77 3.08 -11.27
N THR A 259 17.34 1.87 -11.08
CA THR A 259 17.05 1.04 -9.91
C THR A 259 17.51 1.69 -8.62
N LEU A 260 18.76 2.22 -8.58
CA LEU A 260 19.28 2.93 -7.40
C LEU A 260 18.46 4.19 -7.09
N LEU A 261 18.13 4.98 -8.10
CA LEU A 261 17.30 6.17 -7.96
C LEU A 261 15.95 5.86 -7.33
N LEU A 262 15.24 4.86 -7.87
CA LEU A 262 13.96 4.44 -7.34
C LEU A 262 14.08 3.79 -5.95
N THR A 263 15.15 3.06 -5.69
CA THR A 263 15.40 2.51 -4.35
C THR A 263 15.54 3.63 -3.33
N VAL A 264 16.33 4.67 -3.63
CA VAL A 264 16.43 5.84 -2.75
C VAL A 264 15.08 6.52 -2.59
N LEU A 265 14.33 6.73 -3.67
CA LEU A 265 12.99 7.34 -3.63
C LEU A 265 12.05 6.56 -2.68
N TRP A 266 11.97 5.24 -2.84
CA TRP A 266 11.08 4.42 -2.03
C TRP A 266 11.55 4.24 -0.58
N VAL A 267 12.86 4.11 -0.34
CA VAL A 267 13.44 4.02 1.01
C VAL A 267 13.19 5.32 1.79
N THR A 268 13.49 6.48 1.18
CA THR A 268 13.30 7.77 1.84
C THR A 268 11.82 8.07 2.09
N GLN A 269 10.94 7.79 1.12
CA GLN A 269 9.49 7.91 1.28
C GLN A 269 8.99 7.03 2.44
N THR A 270 9.42 5.77 2.47
CA THR A 270 8.90 4.79 3.41
C THR A 270 9.37 5.09 4.85
N ILE A 271 10.66 5.34 5.05
CA ILE A 271 11.22 5.74 6.35
C ILE A 271 10.61 7.06 6.82
N GLY A 272 10.54 8.06 5.93
CA GLY A 272 10.01 9.37 6.26
C GLY A 272 8.53 9.33 6.67
N PHE A 273 7.71 8.60 5.92
CA PHE A 273 6.28 8.50 6.22
C PHE A 273 5.98 7.66 7.46
N PHE A 274 6.51 6.45 7.55
CA PHE A 274 6.25 5.59 8.71
C PHE A 274 6.99 6.05 9.96
N GLY A 275 8.13 6.74 9.82
CA GLY A 275 8.78 7.44 10.92
C GLY A 275 7.88 8.53 11.52
N TYR A 276 7.07 9.21 10.69
CA TYR A 276 6.06 10.15 11.17
C TYR A 276 4.80 9.42 11.67
N SER A 277 4.13 8.65 10.82
CA SER A 277 2.77 8.15 11.09
C SER A 277 2.70 7.14 12.25
N SER A 278 3.72 6.31 12.42
CA SER A 278 3.77 5.32 13.50
C SER A 278 4.12 5.93 14.86
N TRP A 279 4.76 7.10 14.88
CA TRP A 279 5.31 7.68 16.10
C TRP A 279 4.61 8.95 16.57
N ALA A 280 3.93 9.69 15.69
CA ALA A 280 3.33 10.98 16.03
C ALA A 280 2.46 10.96 17.31
N PRO A 281 1.53 9.99 17.52
CA PRO A 281 0.75 9.96 18.75
C PRO A 281 1.61 9.72 20.00
N THR A 282 2.57 8.81 19.90
CA THR A 282 3.47 8.44 21.00
C THR A 282 4.38 9.60 21.39
N LEU A 283 4.97 10.28 20.41
CA LEU A 283 5.88 11.39 20.62
C LEU A 283 5.14 12.58 21.24
N LEU A 284 3.95 12.95 20.76
CA LEU A 284 3.14 14.00 21.36
C LEU A 284 2.77 13.69 22.83
N ALA A 285 2.42 12.42 23.10
CA ALA A 285 2.08 12.01 24.47
C ALA A 285 3.30 12.06 25.41
N LYS A 286 4.51 11.82 24.90
CA LYS A 286 5.77 11.95 25.66
C LYS A 286 6.13 13.40 25.95
N GLU A 287 5.78 14.33 25.06
CA GLU A 287 5.99 15.78 25.23
C GLU A 287 4.91 16.47 26.09
N GLY A 288 4.09 15.70 26.81
CA GLY A 288 3.16 16.23 27.79
C GLY A 288 1.72 16.41 27.32
N PHE A 289 1.40 16.10 26.05
CA PHE A 289 0.00 16.04 25.64
C PHE A 289 -0.71 14.84 26.28
N SER A 290 -2.00 14.99 26.62
CA SER A 290 -2.79 13.85 27.05
C SER A 290 -2.88 12.81 25.91
N VAL A 291 -3.06 11.53 26.25
CA VAL A 291 -3.25 10.45 25.24
C VAL A 291 -4.41 10.79 24.32
N GLU A 292 -5.51 11.30 24.87
CA GLU A 292 -6.69 11.74 24.13
C GLU A 292 -6.33 12.78 23.07
N LYS A 293 -5.70 13.90 23.47
CA LYS A 293 -5.29 14.97 22.55
C LYS A 293 -4.30 14.49 21.52
N SER A 294 -3.33 13.67 21.90
CA SER A 294 -2.30 13.13 20.99
C SER A 294 -2.92 12.29 19.89
N VAL A 295 -3.82 11.37 20.23
CA VAL A 295 -4.49 10.50 19.26
C VAL A 295 -5.48 11.31 18.41
N PHE A 296 -6.23 12.24 19.01
CA PHE A 296 -7.20 13.07 18.30
C PHE A 296 -6.55 14.00 17.28
N TYR A 297 -5.48 14.70 17.66
CA TYR A 297 -4.78 15.59 16.71
C TYR A 297 -4.22 14.81 15.52
N VAL A 298 -3.60 13.67 15.78
CA VAL A 298 -3.10 12.81 14.69
C VAL A 298 -4.25 12.26 13.85
N ALA A 299 -5.39 11.91 14.43
CA ALA A 299 -6.57 11.48 13.66
C ALA A 299 -7.02 12.54 12.65
N LEU A 300 -7.09 13.82 13.08
CA LEU A 300 -7.43 14.92 12.19
C LEU A 300 -6.43 15.10 11.04
N THR A 301 -5.13 14.89 11.30
CA THR A 301 -4.11 15.01 10.25
C THR A 301 -4.29 13.98 9.13
N THR A 302 -4.77 12.77 9.45
CA THR A 302 -4.90 11.68 8.47
C THR A 302 -6.04 11.88 7.47
N VAL A 303 -6.96 12.81 7.72
CA VAL A 303 -8.02 13.21 6.76
C VAL A 303 -7.40 13.77 5.46
N GLY A 304 -6.20 14.30 5.52
CA GLY A 304 -5.45 14.74 4.33
C GLY A 304 -5.12 13.62 3.34
N ALA A 305 -5.01 12.37 3.79
CA ALA A 305 -4.55 11.27 2.94
C ALA A 305 -5.48 10.95 1.74
N PRO A 306 -6.81 10.80 1.88
CA PRO A 306 -7.69 10.62 0.73
C PRO A 306 -7.65 11.80 -0.25
N LEU A 307 -7.59 13.03 0.29
CA LEU A 307 -7.52 14.26 -0.50
C LEU A 307 -6.20 14.35 -1.29
N GLY A 308 -5.09 13.88 -0.73
CA GLY A 308 -3.80 13.82 -1.39
C GLY A 308 -3.79 12.89 -2.60
N SER A 309 -4.46 11.75 -2.52
CA SER A 309 -4.62 10.83 -3.66
C SER A 309 -5.44 11.48 -4.79
N TYR A 310 -6.46 12.26 -4.47
CA TYR A 310 -7.23 13.04 -5.43
C TYR A 310 -6.39 14.16 -6.06
N LEU A 311 -5.62 14.89 -5.26
CA LEU A 311 -4.69 15.92 -5.74
C LEU A 311 -3.69 15.35 -6.75
N ALA A 312 -3.13 14.16 -6.48
CA ALA A 312 -2.22 13.50 -7.41
C ALA A 312 -2.87 13.24 -8.77
N ALA A 313 -4.14 12.81 -8.79
CA ALA A 313 -4.86 12.57 -10.04
C ALA A 313 -5.02 13.85 -10.88
N LEU A 314 -5.18 15.01 -10.25
CA LEU A 314 -5.29 16.31 -10.94
C LEU A 314 -3.94 16.80 -11.50
N VAL A 315 -2.83 16.43 -10.84
CA VAL A 315 -1.49 16.96 -11.14
C VAL A 315 -0.73 16.06 -12.11
N THR A 316 -0.93 14.73 -12.04
CA THR A 316 -0.15 13.71 -12.75
C THR A 316 -0.09 13.92 -14.27
N ASP A 317 -1.19 14.37 -14.89
CA ASP A 317 -1.27 14.53 -16.34
C ASP A 317 -0.96 15.95 -16.81
N ARG A 318 -0.93 16.92 -15.88
CA ARG A 318 -0.73 18.34 -16.21
C ARG A 318 0.72 18.78 -16.11
N PHE A 319 1.47 18.23 -15.15
CA PHE A 319 2.84 18.65 -14.85
C PHE A 319 3.84 17.52 -15.02
N GLU A 320 5.13 17.87 -15.11
CA GLU A 320 6.23 16.91 -15.16
C GLU A 320 6.36 16.18 -13.81
N ARG A 321 6.23 14.84 -13.82
CA ARG A 321 6.18 14.01 -12.61
C ARG A 321 7.40 14.17 -11.72
N LYS A 322 8.59 14.28 -12.31
CA LYS A 322 9.84 14.53 -11.57
C LYS A 322 9.69 15.75 -10.66
N TRP A 323 9.30 16.90 -11.22
CA TRP A 323 9.22 18.14 -10.47
C TRP A 323 8.06 18.16 -9.47
N CYS A 324 6.96 17.48 -9.78
CA CYS A 324 5.89 17.29 -8.80
C CYS A 324 6.37 16.48 -7.58
N LEU A 325 7.11 15.39 -7.80
CA LEU A 325 7.69 14.60 -6.72
C LEU A 325 8.70 15.42 -5.90
N VAL A 326 9.57 16.19 -6.55
CA VAL A 326 10.52 17.08 -5.85
C VAL A 326 9.75 18.11 -4.99
N ALA A 327 8.78 18.79 -5.57
CA ALA A 327 7.99 19.79 -4.85
C ALA A 327 7.23 19.16 -3.66
N PHE A 328 6.54 18.04 -3.88
CA PHE A 328 5.81 17.37 -2.81
C PHE A 328 6.76 16.89 -1.70
N GLY A 329 7.89 16.27 -2.05
CA GLY A 329 8.89 15.84 -1.07
C GLY A 329 9.46 17.01 -0.25
N THR A 330 9.72 18.15 -0.89
CA THR A 330 10.20 19.36 -0.21
C THR A 330 9.13 19.94 0.72
N VAL A 331 7.86 19.99 0.30
CA VAL A 331 6.76 20.46 1.15
C VAL A 331 6.54 19.54 2.35
N ILE A 332 6.63 18.21 2.15
CA ILE A 332 6.54 17.24 3.25
C ILE A 332 7.67 17.44 4.25
N ALA A 333 8.91 17.62 3.77
CA ALA A 333 10.06 17.87 4.62
C ALA A 333 9.87 19.14 5.47
N LEU A 334 9.44 20.24 4.85
CA LEU A 334 9.21 21.50 5.52
C LEU A 334 8.08 21.39 6.55
N CYS A 335 6.92 20.84 6.14
CA CYS A 335 5.78 20.68 7.05
C CYS A 335 6.10 19.69 8.19
N GLY A 336 6.85 18.61 7.92
CA GLY A 336 7.29 17.65 8.93
C GLY A 336 8.25 18.29 9.94
N LEU A 337 9.16 19.13 9.50
CA LEU A 337 10.06 19.89 10.38
C LEU A 337 9.26 20.87 11.24
N LEU A 338 8.37 21.67 10.65
CA LEU A 338 7.53 22.63 11.36
C LEU A 338 6.58 21.95 12.36
N TYR A 339 6.07 20.76 12.03
CA TYR A 339 5.33 19.91 12.96
C TYR A 339 6.16 19.56 14.20
N GLY A 340 7.42 19.18 14.02
CA GLY A 340 8.32 18.84 15.12
C GLY A 340 8.82 20.04 15.95
N LEU A 341 8.70 21.25 15.43
CA LEU A 341 9.14 22.47 16.12
C LEU A 341 7.99 23.18 16.85
N THR A 342 6.75 22.77 16.64
CA THR A 342 5.58 23.43 17.23
C THR A 342 4.89 22.55 18.26
N PHE A 343 4.40 23.19 19.34
CA PHE A 343 3.50 22.57 20.31
C PHE A 343 2.11 23.23 20.30
N ASN A 344 1.84 24.10 19.33
CA ASN A 344 0.51 24.68 19.14
C ASN A 344 -0.42 23.62 18.48
N PRO A 345 -1.56 23.27 19.11
CA PRO A 345 -2.46 22.25 18.61
C PRO A 345 -2.96 22.48 17.18
N VAL A 346 -3.25 23.74 16.83
CA VAL A 346 -3.74 24.10 15.50
C VAL A 346 -2.63 23.86 14.45
N LEU A 347 -1.41 24.30 14.73
CA LEU A 347 -0.28 24.11 13.82
C LEU A 347 0.10 22.63 13.67
N ILE A 348 0.03 21.85 14.76
CA ILE A 348 0.22 20.38 14.71
C ILE A 348 -0.77 19.76 13.72
N VAL A 349 -2.05 20.11 13.82
CA VAL A 349 -3.08 19.57 12.91
C VAL A 349 -2.84 20.06 11.48
N VAL A 350 -2.57 21.34 11.26
CA VAL A 350 -2.34 21.91 9.91
C VAL A 350 -1.12 21.26 9.24
N PHE A 351 0.04 21.27 9.90
CA PHE A 351 1.25 20.69 9.30
C PHE A 351 1.14 19.18 9.12
N GLY A 352 0.56 18.48 10.08
CA GLY A 352 0.33 17.05 9.94
C GLY A 352 -0.67 16.69 8.84
N PHE A 353 -1.72 17.48 8.63
CA PHE A 353 -2.65 17.36 7.52
C PHE A 353 -1.92 17.53 6.18
N LEU A 354 -1.09 18.57 6.05
CA LEU A 354 -0.30 18.82 4.85
C LEU A 354 0.70 17.68 4.58
N VAL A 355 1.35 17.14 5.62
CA VAL A 355 2.22 15.96 5.48
C VAL A 355 1.45 14.79 4.89
N ASN A 356 0.28 14.43 5.44
CA ASN A 356 -0.52 13.32 4.95
C ASN A 356 -1.08 13.57 3.53
N LEU A 357 -1.48 14.80 3.24
CA LEU A 357 -2.00 15.20 1.93
C LEU A 357 -0.93 15.05 0.84
N PHE A 358 0.23 15.67 1.04
CA PHE A 358 1.30 15.63 0.03
C PHE A 358 1.98 14.27 -0.05
N GLU A 359 2.06 13.52 1.06
CA GLU A 359 2.64 12.18 1.07
C GLU A 359 1.82 11.21 0.21
N ARG A 360 0.50 11.22 0.32
CA ARG A 360 -0.34 10.35 -0.51
C ARG A 360 -0.28 10.75 -1.98
N GLY A 361 -0.19 12.05 -2.24
CA GLY A 361 0.09 12.56 -3.58
C GLY A 361 1.45 12.09 -4.12
N TYR A 362 2.49 12.19 -3.30
CA TYR A 362 3.85 11.72 -3.63
C TYR A 362 3.88 10.22 -3.96
N THR A 363 3.25 9.41 -3.12
CA THR A 363 3.18 7.95 -3.31
C THR A 363 2.47 7.59 -4.63
N ALA A 364 1.34 8.23 -4.93
CA ALA A 364 0.62 8.00 -6.19
C ALA A 364 1.43 8.41 -7.42
N LEU A 365 2.10 9.57 -7.37
CA LEU A 365 3.03 10.02 -8.41
C LEU A 365 4.23 9.08 -8.56
N GLY A 366 4.78 8.58 -7.45
CA GLY A 366 5.89 7.62 -7.43
C GLY A 366 5.53 6.32 -8.14
N TYR A 367 4.34 5.79 -7.92
CA TYR A 367 3.85 4.61 -8.66
C TYR A 367 3.72 4.86 -10.17
N ALA A 368 3.32 6.07 -10.56
CA ALA A 368 3.22 6.43 -11.98
C ALA A 368 4.60 6.68 -12.62
N TYR A 369 5.54 7.25 -11.88
CA TYR A 369 6.89 7.57 -12.34
C TYR A 369 7.79 6.33 -12.44
N SER A 370 7.69 5.41 -11.48
CA SER A 370 8.61 4.26 -11.37
C SER A 370 8.68 3.39 -12.64
N PRO A 371 7.57 2.97 -13.28
CA PRO A 371 7.65 2.14 -14.48
C PRO A 371 8.15 2.86 -15.73
N GLU A 372 8.13 4.21 -15.73
CA GLU A 372 8.56 5.02 -16.87
C GLU A 372 10.10 5.10 -17.01
N LEU A 373 10.83 4.74 -15.93
CA LEU A 373 12.28 4.73 -15.95
C LEU A 373 12.89 3.48 -16.62
N PHE A 374 12.06 2.49 -16.94
CA PHE A 374 12.51 1.22 -17.52
C PHE A 374 11.81 0.94 -18.84
N ASP A 375 12.55 0.31 -19.76
CA ASP A 375 11.95 -0.33 -20.92
C ASP A 375 11.10 -1.56 -20.51
N THR A 376 10.34 -2.10 -21.44
CA THR A 376 9.41 -3.21 -21.20
C THR A 376 10.06 -4.42 -20.53
N ARG A 377 11.34 -4.72 -20.87
CA ARG A 377 12.07 -5.87 -20.34
C ARG A 377 12.46 -5.72 -18.86
N GLY A 378 12.88 -4.52 -18.45
CA GLY A 378 13.36 -4.25 -17.08
C GLY A 378 12.27 -3.74 -16.14
N ARG A 379 11.12 -3.31 -16.67
CA ARG A 379 10.09 -2.55 -15.96
C ARG A 379 9.58 -3.23 -14.69
N SER A 380 9.06 -4.45 -14.83
CA SER A 380 8.48 -5.19 -13.69
C SER A 380 9.55 -5.52 -12.63
N LEU A 381 10.74 -5.94 -13.07
CA LEU A 381 11.82 -6.32 -12.17
C LEU A 381 12.40 -5.09 -11.44
N GLY A 382 12.70 -4.00 -12.16
CA GLY A 382 13.29 -2.80 -11.57
C GLY A 382 12.35 -2.10 -10.59
N THR A 383 11.07 -1.93 -10.97
CA THR A 383 10.07 -1.34 -10.06
C THR A 383 9.81 -2.23 -8.85
N GLY A 384 9.71 -3.55 -9.06
CA GLY A 384 9.44 -4.50 -7.97
C GLY A 384 10.56 -4.57 -6.95
N VAL A 385 11.83 -4.63 -7.40
CA VAL A 385 13.00 -4.66 -6.51
C VAL A 385 13.12 -3.34 -5.73
N SER A 386 13.02 -2.19 -6.40
CA SER A 386 13.14 -0.88 -5.74
C SER A 386 12.06 -0.66 -4.70
N TYR A 387 10.81 -1.01 -5.01
CA TYR A 387 9.70 -0.91 -4.07
C TYR A 387 9.81 -1.92 -2.92
N GLY A 388 10.27 -3.15 -3.20
CA GLY A 388 10.52 -4.16 -2.19
C GLY A 388 11.58 -3.75 -1.18
N LEU A 389 12.69 -3.13 -1.63
CA LEU A 389 13.72 -2.56 -0.77
C LEU A 389 13.20 -1.39 0.07
N GLY A 390 12.35 -0.53 -0.52
CA GLY A 390 11.64 0.51 0.21
C GLY A 390 10.79 -0.08 1.34
N ARG A 391 9.98 -1.11 1.08
CA ARG A 391 9.20 -1.79 2.12
C ARG A 391 10.06 -2.45 3.20
N LEU A 392 11.16 -3.06 2.82
CA LEU A 392 12.07 -3.69 3.79
C LEU A 392 12.69 -2.65 4.73
N SER A 393 12.97 -1.43 4.24
CA SER A 393 13.51 -0.35 5.07
C SER A 393 12.58 0.07 6.22
N ASN A 394 11.27 -0.21 6.12
CA ASN A 394 10.31 0.01 7.20
C ASN A 394 10.65 -0.75 8.48
N ALA A 395 11.34 -1.87 8.39
CA ALA A 395 11.76 -2.61 9.59
C ALA A 395 12.84 -1.86 10.39
N ALA A 396 13.67 -1.05 9.71
CA ALA A 396 14.71 -0.26 10.36
C ALA A 396 14.20 1.10 10.89
N GLY A 397 13.22 1.71 10.20
CA GLY A 397 12.71 3.04 10.52
C GLY A 397 12.35 3.25 11.99
N PRO A 398 11.47 2.42 12.59
CA PRO A 398 11.09 2.56 14.00
C PRO A 398 12.24 2.47 14.98
N LEU A 399 13.23 1.62 14.71
CA LEU A 399 14.42 1.47 15.57
C LEU A 399 15.30 2.73 15.51
N ILE A 400 15.47 3.32 14.31
CA ILE A 400 16.20 4.58 14.12
C ILE A 400 15.50 5.70 14.89
N VAL A 401 14.17 5.81 14.76
CA VAL A 401 13.37 6.83 15.46
C VAL A 401 13.49 6.69 16.98
N ALA A 402 13.39 5.46 17.52
CA ALA A 402 13.55 5.24 18.94
C ALA A 402 14.97 5.59 19.44
N GLY A 403 16.00 5.23 18.69
CA GLY A 403 17.39 5.58 19.00
C GLY A 403 17.62 7.10 19.03
N LEU A 404 17.10 7.82 18.05
CA LEU A 404 17.17 9.29 17.96
C LEU A 404 16.41 9.95 19.11
N TYR A 405 15.19 9.48 19.40
CA TYR A 405 14.41 10.03 20.50
C TYR A 405 15.12 9.87 21.84
N ASN A 406 15.64 8.65 22.12
CA ASN A 406 16.33 8.38 23.39
C ASN A 406 17.69 9.11 23.52
N GLY A 407 18.40 9.31 22.39
CA GLY A 407 19.72 9.96 22.40
C GLY A 407 19.68 11.49 22.32
N SER A 408 18.78 12.04 21.52
CA SER A 408 18.78 13.47 21.17
C SER A 408 17.39 14.14 21.29
N GLY A 409 16.38 13.40 21.75
CA GLY A 409 15.05 13.93 22.06
C GLY A 409 14.12 14.10 20.86
N TYR A 410 12.96 14.67 21.13
CA TYR A 410 11.83 14.82 20.21
C TYR A 410 12.19 15.48 18.86
N GLN A 411 12.89 16.62 18.93
CA GLN A 411 13.18 17.41 17.72
C GLN A 411 14.07 16.68 16.74
N SER A 412 15.04 15.88 17.23
CA SER A 412 15.96 15.12 16.39
C SER A 412 15.24 14.13 15.46
N VAL A 413 14.12 13.57 15.90
CA VAL A 413 13.28 12.66 15.11
C VAL A 413 12.70 13.40 13.90
N PHE A 414 12.16 14.59 14.08
CA PHE A 414 11.54 15.35 12.98
C PHE A 414 12.59 15.96 12.05
N VAL A 415 13.76 16.35 12.56
CA VAL A 415 14.92 16.72 11.73
C VAL A 415 15.36 15.55 10.85
N PHE A 416 15.45 14.35 11.41
CA PHE A 416 15.74 13.14 10.64
C PHE A 416 14.68 12.84 9.58
N ILE A 417 13.38 12.91 9.93
CA ILE A 417 12.28 12.69 8.99
C ILE A 417 12.36 13.71 7.84
N ALA A 418 12.51 15.00 8.16
CA ALA A 418 12.65 16.06 7.16
C ALA A 418 13.90 15.85 6.27
N GLY A 419 15.04 15.48 6.88
CA GLY A 419 16.27 15.14 6.16
C GLY A 419 16.08 13.99 5.19
N THR A 420 15.35 12.94 5.60
CA THR A 420 15.04 11.79 4.75
C THR A 420 14.27 12.22 3.49
N TRP A 421 13.23 13.04 3.64
CA TRP A 421 12.45 13.58 2.52
C TRP A 421 13.27 14.50 1.62
N LEU A 422 14.13 15.35 2.20
CA LEU A 422 15.01 16.24 1.44
C LEU A 422 16.05 15.46 0.63
N VAL A 423 16.65 14.40 1.20
CA VAL A 423 17.57 13.52 0.47
C VAL A 423 16.88 12.92 -0.75
N GLY A 424 15.65 12.39 -0.59
CA GLY A 424 14.86 11.87 -1.72
C GLY A 424 14.58 12.95 -2.78
N ALA A 425 14.19 14.16 -2.37
CA ALA A 425 13.91 15.27 -3.26
C ALA A 425 15.16 15.73 -4.02
N VAL A 426 16.30 15.88 -3.34
CA VAL A 426 17.58 16.30 -3.95
C VAL A 426 18.09 15.24 -4.93
N VAL A 427 18.11 13.96 -4.53
CA VAL A 427 18.53 12.86 -5.42
C VAL A 427 17.67 12.82 -6.67
N LEU A 428 16.36 12.97 -6.52
CA LEU A 428 15.45 13.01 -7.66
C LEU A 428 15.64 14.26 -8.52
N ALA A 429 15.86 15.43 -7.92
CA ALA A 429 16.12 16.68 -8.64
C ALA A 429 17.39 16.61 -9.49
N VAL A 430 18.45 16.01 -8.96
CA VAL A 430 19.76 15.92 -9.63
C VAL A 430 19.77 14.78 -10.65
N PHE A 431 19.40 13.57 -10.25
CA PHE A 431 19.59 12.36 -11.06
C PHE A 431 18.32 11.87 -11.75
N GLY A 432 17.12 12.33 -11.35
CA GLY A 432 15.86 11.88 -11.93
C GLY A 432 15.71 12.31 -13.39
N PRO A 433 15.39 11.40 -14.33
CA PRO A 433 15.08 11.79 -15.70
C PRO A 433 13.69 12.44 -15.79
N ARG A 434 13.49 13.28 -16.82
CA ARG A 434 12.17 13.80 -17.20
C ARG A 434 11.46 12.76 -18.04
N THR A 435 10.17 12.48 -17.74
CA THR A 435 9.44 11.41 -18.39
C THR A 435 8.37 11.90 -19.39
N ARG A 436 7.93 13.16 -19.29
CA ARG A 436 6.92 13.73 -20.16
C ARG A 436 7.41 13.93 -21.60
N ALA A 437 8.67 14.26 -21.78
CA ALA A 437 9.27 14.47 -23.12
C ALA A 437 9.25 13.19 -23.97
N ALA A 438 9.42 12.01 -23.35
CA ALA A 438 9.37 10.72 -24.04
C ALA A 438 7.98 10.36 -24.56
N ARG A 439 6.91 10.90 -23.96
CA ARG A 439 5.52 10.67 -24.43
C ARG A 439 5.15 11.54 -25.64
N LEU A 440 5.78 12.69 -25.78
CA LEU A 440 5.49 13.63 -26.89
C LEU A 440 6.17 13.25 -28.20
N HIS A 441 7.19 12.36 -28.16
CA HIS A 441 7.93 11.89 -29.33
C HIS A 441 8.07 10.37 -29.42
N PRO A 442 6.96 9.60 -29.52
CA PRO A 442 7.04 8.13 -29.68
C PRO A 442 7.64 7.69 -31.02
N ALA A 443 7.80 8.60 -31.98
CA ALA A 443 8.17 8.27 -33.36
C ALA A 443 9.70 8.36 -33.66
N GLN A 444 10.55 8.78 -32.74
CA GLN A 444 11.99 8.96 -33.02
C GLN A 444 12.89 7.78 -32.61
N GLU A 445 12.39 6.82 -31.82
CA GLU A 445 13.16 5.60 -31.45
C GLU A 445 13.02 4.43 -32.46
N ALA A 446 12.19 4.57 -33.49
CA ALA A 446 11.99 3.56 -34.51
C ALA A 446 12.80 3.82 -35.78
N LYS A 447 14.04 4.34 -35.69
CA LYS A 447 14.99 4.21 -36.81
C LYS A 447 15.68 2.86 -36.66
N PRO A 448 15.47 1.91 -37.60
CA PRO A 448 16.31 0.74 -37.68
C PRO A 448 17.73 1.24 -37.99
N ALA A 449 18.70 0.78 -37.21
CA ALA A 449 20.09 0.90 -37.56
C ALA A 449 20.23 0.29 -38.97
N GLY A 450 20.53 1.15 -39.92
CA GLY A 450 20.70 0.77 -41.31
C GLY A 450 21.84 -0.20 -41.48
N VAL A 451 21.59 -1.10 -42.41
CA VAL A 451 22.43 -1.95 -43.22
C VAL A 451 23.94 -1.75 -43.05
#